data_aa47f930c9af10e15436bc434d904b30
#
_entry.id   aa47f930c9af10e15436bc434d904b30
#
_cell.length_a   1.000
_cell.length_b   1.000
_cell.length_c   1.000
_cell.angle_alpha   90.00
_cell.angle_beta   90.00
_cell.angle_gamma   90.00
#
_symmetry.space_group_name_H-M   'P 1'
#
loop_
_entity.id
_entity.type
_entity.pdbx_description
1 polymer ?
#
loop_
_entity_poly.entity_id
_entity_poly.type
_entity_poly.pdbx_seq_one_letter_code
_entity_poly.pdbx_strand_id
1 'polypeptide(L)'
;MDDRFVNPYTFVPLPKGGAKRSDCTEATEPVFSGEIKCRLITKTQIAVPDILKNPVPDNVERTEPKKYDFFTLDGKAAIPGSGIRGVIRSVYEVLTD
;
A
#
# COMPACT_ATOMS: atom_id res chain seq x y z
N MET A 1 -17.97 16.47 -26.11
CA MET A 1 -16.98 15.76 -25.26
C MET A 1 -17.45 15.91 -23.82
N ASP A 2 -17.79 14.82 -23.22
CA ASP A 2 -18.19 14.79 -21.82
C ASP A 2 -16.91 14.77 -20.97
N ASP A 3 -16.42 15.94 -20.57
CA ASP A 3 -15.28 16.06 -19.65
C ASP A 3 -15.70 15.64 -18.24
N ARG A 4 -16.10 14.38 -18.10
CA ARG A 4 -16.35 13.85 -16.77
C ARG A 4 -15.05 13.63 -16.05
N PHE A 5 -14.88 14.35 -14.96
CA PHE A 5 -13.78 14.06 -14.05
C PHE A 5 -13.97 12.64 -13.47
N VAL A 6 -13.07 11.76 -13.83
CA VAL A 6 -13.04 10.42 -13.26
C VAL A 6 -12.15 10.44 -12.03
N ASN A 7 -12.74 10.21 -10.88
CA ASN A 7 -11.97 10.08 -9.63
C ASN A 7 -11.08 8.84 -9.70
N PRO A 8 -9.73 8.97 -9.59
CA PRO A 8 -8.82 7.84 -9.68
C PRO A 8 -8.81 6.93 -8.45
N TYR A 9 -9.67 7.21 -7.46
CA TYR A 9 -9.73 6.46 -6.22
C TYR A 9 -10.84 5.43 -6.26
N THR A 10 -10.56 4.25 -5.74
CA THR A 10 -11.54 3.20 -5.47
C THR A 10 -11.66 3.02 -3.96
N PHE A 11 -12.87 2.98 -3.47
CA PHE A 11 -13.13 2.80 -2.04
C PHE A 11 -13.41 1.35 -1.72
N VAL A 12 -12.86 0.88 -0.59
CA VAL A 12 -13.23 -0.41 -0.02
C VAL A 12 -14.47 -0.21 0.84
N PRO A 13 -15.57 -0.92 0.56
CA PRO A 13 -16.79 -0.76 1.34
C PRO A 13 -16.58 -1.24 2.77
N LEU A 14 -17.10 -0.48 3.73
CA LEU A 14 -17.07 -0.87 5.14
C LEU A 14 -18.07 -2.00 5.37
N PRO A 15 -17.71 -3.03 6.15
CA PRO A 15 -18.63 -4.08 6.53
C PRO A 15 -19.73 -3.53 7.47
N LYS A 16 -20.88 -4.17 7.46
CA LYS A 16 -21.96 -3.86 8.40
C LYS A 16 -21.68 -4.58 9.70
N GLY A 17 -21.41 -3.82 10.75
CA GLY A 17 -21.06 -4.34 12.07
C GLY A 17 -19.62 -4.03 12.45
N GLY A 18 -19.32 -4.11 13.70
CA GLY A 18 -17.98 -3.89 14.25
C GLY A 18 -17.38 -5.19 14.79
N ALA A 19 -16.16 -5.51 14.42
CA ALA A 19 -15.41 -6.56 15.07
C ALA A 19 -14.83 -6.04 16.40
N LYS A 20 -14.87 -6.87 17.43
CA LYS A 20 -14.18 -6.56 18.67
C LYS A 20 -12.70 -6.91 18.51
N ARG A 21 -11.83 -5.98 18.86
CA ARG A 21 -10.42 -6.32 19.02
C ARG A 21 -10.24 -7.34 20.12
N SER A 22 -9.64 -8.47 19.79
CA SER A 22 -9.18 -9.44 20.77
C SER A 22 -7.68 -9.25 21.00
N ASP A 23 -7.24 -9.59 22.20
CA ASP A 23 -5.81 -9.68 22.47
C ASP A 23 -5.24 -10.88 21.72
N CYS A 24 -4.20 -10.67 20.92
CA CYS A 24 -3.55 -11.72 20.15
C CYS A 24 -2.81 -12.75 21.04
N THR A 25 -2.65 -12.46 22.33
CA THR A 25 -2.06 -13.38 23.31
C THR A 25 -3.05 -14.40 23.87
N GLU A 26 -4.36 -14.14 23.72
CA GLU A 26 -5.44 -15.01 24.18
C GLU A 26 -6.12 -15.73 23.01
N ALA A 27 -5.36 -16.45 22.20
CA ALA A 27 -5.95 -17.28 21.16
C ALA A 27 -6.68 -18.47 21.80
N THR A 28 -8.01 -18.38 21.86
CA THR A 28 -8.88 -19.46 22.33
C THR A 28 -9.18 -20.50 21.26
N GLU A 29 -8.87 -20.20 20.01
CA GLU A 29 -9.09 -21.07 18.85
C GLU A 29 -7.77 -21.45 18.19
N PRO A 30 -7.72 -22.59 17.48
CA PRO A 30 -6.51 -23.00 16.80
C PRO A 30 -6.13 -21.96 15.73
N VAL A 31 -4.87 -21.53 15.77
CA VAL A 31 -4.28 -20.59 14.82
C VAL A 31 -3.47 -21.37 13.80
N PHE A 32 -3.70 -21.06 12.54
CA PHE A 32 -3.01 -21.69 11.42
C PHE A 32 -1.95 -20.73 10.85
N SER A 33 -0.82 -21.29 10.46
CA SER A 33 0.21 -20.59 9.71
C SER A 33 0.34 -21.20 8.33
N GLY A 34 0.58 -20.38 7.33
CA GLY A 34 0.68 -20.87 5.97
C GLY A 34 1.27 -19.84 5.03
N GLU A 35 1.33 -20.18 3.77
CA GLU A 35 1.83 -19.38 2.68
C GLU A 35 0.76 -19.17 1.62
N ILE A 36 0.60 -17.94 1.17
CA ILE A 36 -0.29 -17.60 0.06
C ILE A 36 0.59 -17.07 -1.07
N LYS A 37 0.65 -17.81 -2.17
CA LYS A 37 1.38 -17.38 -3.37
C LYS A 37 0.53 -16.43 -4.19
N CYS A 38 1.03 -15.21 -4.37
CA CYS A 38 0.33 -14.16 -5.09
C CYS A 38 1.13 -13.69 -6.31
N ARG A 39 0.45 -13.16 -7.30
CA ARG A 39 1.05 -12.48 -8.44
C ARG A 39 0.52 -11.06 -8.50
N LEU A 40 1.42 -10.09 -8.47
CA LEU A 40 1.10 -8.69 -8.69
C LEU A 40 1.30 -8.35 -10.17
N ILE A 41 0.27 -7.81 -10.79
CA ILE A 41 0.31 -7.38 -12.20
C ILE A 41 -0.03 -5.90 -12.25
N THR A 42 0.91 -5.10 -12.74
CA THR A 42 0.67 -3.68 -12.97
C THR A 42 -0.12 -3.48 -14.25
N LYS A 43 -1.20 -2.72 -14.19
CA LYS A 43 -2.03 -2.39 -15.35
C LYS A 43 -1.67 -1.07 -15.99
N THR A 44 -1.07 -0.18 -15.22
CA THR A 44 -0.57 1.12 -15.66
C THR A 44 0.87 1.28 -15.19
N GLN A 45 1.53 2.32 -15.66
CA GLN A 45 2.84 2.67 -15.15
C GLN A 45 2.75 3.02 -13.67
N ILE A 46 3.62 2.45 -12.88
CA ILE A 46 3.77 2.75 -11.46
C ILE A 46 5.19 3.22 -11.16
N ALA A 47 5.33 4.03 -10.14
CA ALA A 47 6.63 4.48 -9.66
C ALA A 47 6.69 4.34 -8.14
N VAL A 48 7.75 3.76 -7.64
CA VAL A 48 8.05 3.71 -6.21
C VAL A 48 9.34 4.48 -5.98
N PRO A 49 9.26 5.68 -5.41
CA PRO A 49 10.44 6.50 -5.16
C PRO A 49 11.30 5.92 -4.03
N ASP A 50 12.60 6.02 -4.18
CA ASP A 50 13.54 5.69 -3.12
C ASP A 50 13.73 6.90 -2.20
N ILE A 51 13.06 6.91 -1.08
CA ILE A 51 13.08 8.03 -0.12
C ILE A 51 14.47 8.21 0.49
N LEU A 52 15.24 7.15 0.64
CA LEU A 52 16.57 7.22 1.23
C LEU A 52 17.57 7.90 0.30
N LYS A 53 17.42 7.72 -1.00
CA LYS A 53 18.25 8.38 -2.01
C LYS A 53 17.80 9.82 -2.30
N ASN A 54 16.53 10.10 -2.07
CA ASN A 54 15.93 11.40 -2.35
C ASN A 54 15.24 11.95 -1.10
N PRO A 55 16.00 12.33 -0.07
CA PRO A 55 15.40 12.92 1.13
C PRO A 55 14.68 14.22 0.74
N VAL A 56 13.46 14.38 1.20
CA VAL A 56 12.67 15.58 0.98
C VAL A 56 13.14 16.63 1.99
N PRO A 57 13.77 17.74 1.55
CA PRO A 57 14.12 18.81 2.48
C PRO A 57 12.84 19.50 2.99
N ASP A 58 12.84 19.86 4.26
CA ASP A 58 11.67 20.43 4.95
C ASP A 58 11.17 21.79 4.38
N ASN A 59 11.95 22.44 3.52
CA ASN A 59 11.72 23.82 3.04
C ASN A 59 11.79 23.95 1.51
N VAL A 60 11.16 23.06 0.75
CA VAL A 60 11.15 23.23 -0.70
C VAL A 60 9.89 23.93 -1.15
N GLU A 61 10.04 25.10 -1.77
CA GLU A 61 8.99 25.71 -2.56
C GLU A 61 8.56 24.73 -3.67
N ARG A 62 7.27 24.44 -3.75
CA ARG A 62 6.69 23.43 -4.65
C ARG A 62 6.60 23.88 -6.12
N THR A 63 7.57 24.62 -6.59
CA THR A 63 7.53 25.26 -7.92
C THR A 63 8.12 24.39 -9.04
N GLU A 64 8.91 23.37 -8.71
CA GLU A 64 9.53 22.50 -9.72
C GLU A 64 9.10 21.03 -9.56
N PRO A 65 8.93 20.29 -10.68
CA PRO A 65 8.66 18.87 -10.61
C PRO A 65 9.85 18.16 -9.98
N LYS A 66 9.57 17.40 -8.92
CA LYS A 66 10.61 16.63 -8.23
C LYS A 66 10.99 15.41 -9.06
N LYS A 67 12.28 15.20 -9.22
CA LYS A 67 12.83 13.97 -9.80
C LYS A 67 13.12 12.98 -8.67
N TYR A 68 12.65 11.76 -8.83
CA TYR A 68 12.89 10.68 -7.87
C TYR A 68 13.57 9.52 -8.56
N ASP A 69 14.55 8.93 -7.89
CA ASP A 69 15.05 7.62 -8.28
C ASP A 69 14.07 6.54 -7.85
N PHE A 70 13.94 5.51 -8.68
CA PHE A 70 13.12 4.36 -8.33
C PHE A 70 13.78 3.53 -7.22
N PHE A 71 12.93 2.95 -6.38
CA PHE A 71 13.38 1.91 -5.47
C PHE A 71 13.87 0.70 -6.27
N THR A 72 15.10 0.27 -5.96
CA THR A 72 15.74 -0.86 -6.63
C THR A 72 16.20 -1.90 -5.62
N LEU A 73 16.16 -3.15 -6.03
CA LEU A 73 16.73 -4.27 -5.33
C LEU A 73 17.66 -5.00 -6.31
N ASP A 74 18.93 -5.16 -5.96
CA ASP A 74 19.96 -5.74 -6.83
C ASP A 74 20.02 -5.08 -8.22
N GLY A 75 19.90 -3.74 -8.27
CA GLY A 75 19.95 -2.95 -9.48
C GLY A 75 18.71 -3.01 -10.37
N LYS A 76 17.67 -3.72 -9.96
CA LYS A 76 16.39 -3.82 -10.68
C LYS A 76 15.31 -3.06 -9.96
N ALA A 77 14.44 -2.38 -10.71
CA ALA A 77 13.28 -1.72 -10.14
C ALA A 77 12.40 -2.73 -9.40
N ALA A 78 12.04 -2.40 -8.17
CA ALA A 78 11.31 -3.30 -7.30
C ALA A 78 10.24 -2.54 -6.50
N ILE A 79 9.26 -3.29 -6.02
CA ILE A 79 8.27 -2.81 -5.05
C ILE A 79 8.68 -3.39 -3.69
N PRO A 80 8.92 -2.55 -2.67
CA PRO A 80 9.31 -3.07 -1.36
C PRO A 80 8.19 -3.92 -0.75
N GLY A 81 8.55 -5.09 -0.23
CA GLY A 81 7.60 -6.01 0.39
C GLY A 81 6.85 -5.41 1.59
N SER A 82 7.51 -4.53 2.34
CA SER A 82 6.89 -3.76 3.43
C SER A 82 5.74 -2.87 2.95
N GLY A 83 5.86 -2.26 1.77
CA GLY A 83 4.80 -1.46 1.17
C GLY A 83 3.59 -2.31 0.78
N ILE A 84 3.81 -3.46 0.16
CA ILE A 84 2.75 -4.41 -0.20
C ILE A 84 2.05 -4.92 1.06
N ARG A 85 2.81 -5.29 2.08
CA ARG A 85 2.25 -5.73 3.37
C ARG A 85 1.37 -4.66 4.00
N GLY A 86 1.80 -3.39 3.97
CA GLY A 86 1.03 -2.27 4.50
C GLY A 86 -0.29 -2.07 3.79
N VAL A 87 -0.32 -2.18 2.47
CA VAL A 87 -1.56 -2.09 1.66
C VAL A 87 -2.52 -3.22 2.00
N ILE A 88 -2.05 -4.46 2.03
CA ILE A 88 -2.86 -5.63 2.37
C ILE A 88 -3.42 -5.49 3.77
N ARG A 89 -2.61 -5.09 4.73
CA ARG A 89 -3.05 -4.86 6.11
C ARG A 89 -4.14 -3.82 6.20
N SER A 90 -3.98 -2.68 5.53
CA SER A 90 -4.99 -1.62 5.53
C SER A 90 -6.33 -2.08 4.97
N VAL A 91 -6.33 -2.79 3.86
CA VAL A 91 -7.55 -3.34 3.25
C VAL A 91 -8.19 -4.38 4.17
N TYR A 92 -7.39 -5.26 4.75
CA TYR A 92 -7.87 -6.29 5.67
C TYR A 92 -8.54 -5.67 6.90
N GLU A 93 -7.92 -4.66 7.51
CA GLU A 93 -8.47 -3.94 8.67
C GLU A 93 -9.82 -3.30 8.33
N VAL A 94 -9.94 -2.68 7.15
CA VAL A 94 -11.20 -2.06 6.71
C VAL A 94 -12.30 -3.10 6.48
N LEU A 95 -11.97 -4.25 5.93
CA LEU A 95 -12.95 -5.32 5.63
C LEU A 95 -13.42 -6.07 6.87
N THR A 96 -12.59 -6.17 7.90
CA THR A 96 -12.86 -7.01 9.08
C THR A 96 -13.25 -6.22 10.32
N ASP A 97 -13.08 -4.92 10.32
CA ASP A 97 -13.40 -4.09 11.48
C ASP A 97 -14.89 -3.88 11.68
#